data_bfe060da4e242338250f0f9ea81b74fc
#
_entry.id   bfe060da4e242338250f0f9ea81b74fc
#
_cell.length_a   1.000
_cell.length_b   1.000
_cell.length_c   1.000
_cell.angle_alpha   90.00
_cell.angle_beta   90.00
_cell.angle_gamma   90.00
#
_symmetry.space_group_name_H-M   'P 1'
#
loop_
_entity.id
_entity.type
_entity.pdbx_description
1 polymer ?
#
loop_
_entity_poly.entity_id
_entity_poly.type
_entity_poly.pdbx_seq_one_letter_code
_entity_poly.pdbx_strand_id
1 'polypeptide(L)'
;MTSSSSPWGAIPHTGTGNADGYMFFNAAEARTLDAMTARIMPSEPDGRGAREAGVVTYLDHAVAGYFRDLQSIYRVGLQRLDAYSKARAGSIFPELGAAQQDEILAQIDTASGVSSAGAGADVWDANGTDSILTRFFAIVREHAIQGMFCDPIYGGNRDFTGWKLIGFPGAQWEYTEEQMRPGFDATTIPILSLADLQRLKAPRHD
;
A
#
# COMPACT_ATOMS: atom_id res chain seq x y z
N MET A 1 10.39 -37.36 -14.99
CA MET A 1 10.77 -36.16 -14.18
C MET A 1 10.07 -34.99 -14.79
N THR A 2 8.86 -34.68 -14.37
CA THR A 2 8.06 -33.58 -14.86
C THR A 2 8.06 -32.49 -13.77
N SER A 3 8.74 -31.40 -14.07
CA SER A 3 8.76 -30.21 -13.25
C SER A 3 7.34 -29.64 -13.12
N SER A 4 6.75 -29.73 -11.93
CA SER A 4 5.48 -29.10 -11.58
C SER A 4 5.73 -27.61 -11.37
N SER A 5 5.52 -26.81 -12.41
CA SER A 5 5.45 -25.38 -12.28
C SER A 5 4.15 -25.01 -11.54
N SER A 6 4.27 -24.37 -10.37
CA SER A 6 3.15 -23.77 -9.66
C SER A 6 2.40 -22.81 -10.59
N PRO A 7 1.04 -22.86 -10.69
CA PRO A 7 0.27 -21.93 -11.52
C PRO A 7 0.32 -20.47 -11.02
N TRP A 8 0.83 -20.25 -9.82
CA TRP A 8 1.12 -18.94 -9.24
C TRP A 8 2.63 -18.79 -9.18
N GLY A 9 3.25 -18.56 -10.35
CA GLY A 9 4.70 -18.35 -10.43
C GLY A 9 5.13 -17.34 -9.37
N ALA A 10 6.17 -17.71 -8.59
CA ALA A 10 6.90 -16.73 -7.82
C ALA A 10 7.19 -15.55 -8.74
N ILE A 11 6.81 -14.33 -8.32
CA ILE A 11 7.16 -13.11 -9.08
C ILE A 11 8.67 -13.17 -9.20
N PRO A 12 9.22 -13.29 -10.41
CA PRO A 12 10.66 -13.39 -10.55
C PRO A 12 11.24 -12.04 -10.12
N HIS A 13 11.90 -12.00 -8.99
CA HIS A 13 12.69 -10.87 -8.50
C HIS A 13 13.96 -10.69 -9.33
N THR A 14 13.83 -10.64 -10.66
CA THR A 14 14.94 -10.46 -11.60
C THR A 14 15.06 -9.02 -12.09
N GLY A 15 14.54 -8.06 -11.33
CA GLY A 15 14.85 -6.65 -11.53
C GLY A 15 16.08 -6.29 -10.70
N THR A 16 17.16 -5.89 -11.34
CA THR A 16 18.21 -5.12 -10.69
C THR A 16 17.56 -3.87 -10.13
N GLY A 17 17.32 -3.84 -8.79
CA GLY A 17 16.83 -2.66 -8.11
C GLY A 17 17.71 -1.46 -8.46
N ASN A 18 17.14 -0.25 -8.38
CA ASN A 18 17.93 0.96 -8.52
C ASN A 18 18.96 1.05 -7.38
N ALA A 19 19.89 2.02 -7.45
CA ALA A 19 20.93 2.22 -6.45
C ALA A 19 20.38 2.38 -5.02
N ASP A 20 19.11 2.71 -4.87
CA ASP A 20 18.41 2.95 -3.60
C ASP A 20 17.74 1.68 -3.04
N GLY A 21 17.83 0.54 -3.74
CA GLY A 21 17.25 -0.75 -3.32
C GLY A 21 15.78 -0.93 -3.67
N TYR A 22 15.14 0.03 -4.35
CA TYR A 22 13.77 -0.06 -4.86
C TYR A 22 13.75 -0.61 -6.29
N MET A 23 12.65 -1.25 -6.70
CA MET A 23 12.46 -1.78 -8.05
C MET A 23 12.04 -0.68 -9.05
N PHE A 24 11.19 0.25 -8.60
CA PHE A 24 10.63 1.31 -9.44
C PHE A 24 10.91 2.71 -8.88
N PHE A 25 10.60 2.98 -7.61
CA PHE A 25 10.77 4.31 -7.01
C PHE A 25 12.26 4.63 -6.77
N ASN A 26 12.62 5.89 -6.83
CA ASN A 26 13.86 6.38 -6.26
C ASN A 26 13.66 6.74 -4.76
N ALA A 27 14.76 7.01 -4.04
CA ALA A 27 14.71 7.30 -2.61
C ALA A 27 13.85 8.52 -2.26
N ALA A 28 13.83 9.56 -3.10
CA ALA A 28 13.02 10.75 -2.86
C ALA A 28 11.52 10.44 -3.01
N GLU A 29 11.15 9.71 -4.05
CA GLU A 29 9.77 9.27 -4.27
C GLU A 29 9.27 8.32 -3.18
N ALA A 30 10.10 7.35 -2.78
CA ALA A 30 9.80 6.44 -1.70
C ALA A 30 9.59 7.19 -0.37
N ARG A 31 10.38 8.23 -0.10
CA ARG A 31 10.25 9.09 1.08
C ARG A 31 8.95 9.89 1.08
N THR A 32 8.53 10.40 -0.08
CA THR A 32 7.23 11.10 -0.22
C THR A 32 6.07 10.13 -0.02
N LEU A 33 6.14 8.92 -0.60
CA LEU A 33 5.15 7.87 -0.38
C LEU A 33 5.08 7.39 1.07
N ASP A 34 6.23 7.24 1.74
CA ASP A 34 6.28 6.88 3.16
C ASP A 34 5.58 7.92 4.04
N ALA A 35 5.88 9.21 3.80
CA ALA A 35 5.20 10.28 4.51
C ALA A 35 3.68 10.28 4.23
N MET A 36 3.27 10.10 2.98
CA MET A 36 1.86 10.09 2.57
C MET A 36 1.11 8.88 3.16
N THR A 37 1.65 7.68 3.02
CA THR A 37 1.00 6.46 3.53
C THR A 37 0.93 6.43 5.05
N ALA A 38 1.92 7.00 5.74
CA ALA A 38 1.90 7.17 7.20
C ALA A 38 0.82 8.16 7.69
N ARG A 39 0.30 9.05 6.81
CA ARG A 39 -0.86 9.88 7.15
C ARG A 39 -2.18 9.18 6.83
N ILE A 40 -2.21 8.33 5.79
CA ILE A 40 -3.39 7.54 5.41
C ILE A 40 -3.65 6.42 6.42
N MET A 41 -2.59 5.72 6.85
CA MET A 41 -2.62 4.62 7.81
C MET A 41 -1.59 4.89 8.91
N PRO A 42 -1.93 5.80 9.86
CA PRO A 42 -0.98 6.20 10.91
C PRO A 42 -0.65 5.03 11.84
N SER A 43 0.53 5.11 12.45
CA SER A 43 0.93 4.12 13.45
C SER A 43 0.09 4.30 14.71
N GLU A 44 -0.54 3.22 15.15
CA GLU A 44 -1.23 3.13 16.44
C GLU A 44 -0.21 3.20 17.60
N PRO A 45 -0.64 3.44 18.85
CA PRO A 45 0.27 3.50 20.00
C PRO A 45 1.13 2.25 20.20
N ASP A 46 0.69 1.11 19.70
CA ASP A 46 1.43 -0.16 19.71
C ASP A 46 2.35 -0.37 18.50
N GLY A 47 2.54 0.66 17.66
CA GLY A 47 3.43 0.62 16.53
C GLY A 47 2.88 -0.12 15.31
N ARG A 48 1.56 -0.15 15.11
CA ARG A 48 0.94 -0.80 13.93
C ARG A 48 0.40 0.24 12.96
N GLY A 49 1.10 0.45 11.86
CA GLY A 49 0.73 1.40 10.81
C GLY A 49 1.41 1.08 9.47
N ALA A 50 1.28 1.98 8.49
CA ALA A 50 1.80 1.78 7.14
C ALA A 50 3.31 1.55 7.09
N ARG A 51 4.06 2.24 7.95
CA ARG A 51 5.53 2.12 8.03
C ARG A 51 5.96 0.76 8.51
N GLU A 52 5.37 0.32 9.61
CA GLU A 52 5.67 -0.98 10.22
C GLU A 52 5.24 -2.13 9.31
N ALA A 53 4.10 -1.97 8.64
CA ALA A 53 3.61 -2.92 7.64
C ALA A 53 4.46 -2.95 6.35
N GLY A 54 5.35 -1.97 6.14
CA GLY A 54 6.17 -1.90 4.93
C GLY A 54 5.38 -1.57 3.66
N VAL A 55 4.35 -0.73 3.77
CA VAL A 55 3.44 -0.39 2.67
C VAL A 55 4.19 0.15 1.45
N VAL A 56 5.26 0.95 1.63
CA VAL A 56 6.06 1.47 0.50
C VAL A 56 6.74 0.34 -0.27
N THR A 57 7.18 -0.72 0.39
CA THR A 57 7.75 -1.90 -0.28
C THR A 57 6.70 -2.60 -1.14
N TYR A 58 5.47 -2.76 -0.62
CA TYR A 58 4.36 -3.27 -1.41
C TYR A 58 4.09 -2.40 -2.64
N LEU A 59 4.00 -1.07 -2.47
CA LEU A 59 3.76 -0.13 -3.57
C LEU A 59 4.85 -0.22 -4.65
N ASP A 60 6.11 -0.30 -4.24
CA ASP A 60 7.24 -0.43 -5.15
C ASP A 60 7.15 -1.70 -6.00
N HIS A 61 6.92 -2.85 -5.36
CA HIS A 61 6.77 -4.13 -6.04
C HIS A 61 5.54 -4.15 -6.97
N ALA A 62 4.40 -3.63 -6.48
CA ALA A 62 3.15 -3.64 -7.23
C ALA A 62 3.23 -2.73 -8.47
N VAL A 63 3.83 -1.54 -8.34
CA VAL A 63 3.98 -0.59 -9.46
C VAL A 63 5.09 -1.02 -10.43
N ALA A 64 6.13 -1.70 -9.95
CA ALA A 64 7.11 -2.34 -10.83
C ALA A 64 6.51 -3.49 -11.66
N GLY A 65 5.50 -4.17 -11.14
CA GLY A 65 4.90 -5.37 -11.70
C GLY A 65 3.45 -5.23 -12.15
N TYR A 66 2.51 -5.59 -11.28
CA TYR A 66 1.08 -5.71 -11.61
C TYR A 66 0.45 -4.37 -12.03
N PHE A 67 0.80 -3.27 -11.38
CA PHE A 67 0.30 -1.91 -11.67
C PHE A 67 1.24 -1.08 -12.53
N ARG A 68 2.02 -1.71 -13.41
CA ARG A 68 2.97 -1.00 -14.28
C ARG A 68 2.33 0.05 -15.22
N ASP A 69 1.06 -0.11 -15.53
CA ASP A 69 0.26 0.85 -16.29
C ASP A 69 -0.01 2.15 -15.51
N LEU A 70 0.14 2.11 -14.19
CA LEU A 70 -0.01 3.27 -13.31
C LEU A 70 1.33 4.01 -13.03
N GLN A 71 2.45 3.55 -13.58
CA GLN A 71 3.77 4.16 -13.35
C GLN A 71 3.79 5.65 -13.67
N SER A 72 3.17 6.07 -14.78
CA SER A 72 3.12 7.47 -15.17
C SER A 72 2.35 8.34 -14.18
N ILE A 73 1.22 7.84 -13.64
CA ILE A 73 0.44 8.60 -12.67
C ILE A 73 1.16 8.68 -11.32
N TYR A 74 1.93 7.66 -10.93
CA TYR A 74 2.78 7.73 -9.74
C TYR A 74 3.87 8.80 -9.90
N ARG A 75 4.61 8.81 -11.02
CA ARG A 75 5.66 9.81 -11.29
C ARG A 75 5.11 11.24 -11.29
N VAL A 76 4.05 11.47 -12.04
CA VAL A 76 3.45 12.81 -12.16
C VAL A 76 2.77 13.21 -10.85
N GLY A 77 2.05 12.29 -10.20
CA GLY A 77 1.35 12.54 -8.94
C GLY A 77 2.29 12.95 -7.81
N LEU A 78 3.43 12.27 -7.66
CA LEU A 78 4.45 12.62 -6.66
C LEU A 78 5.03 14.02 -6.92
N GLN A 79 5.38 14.34 -8.17
CA GLN A 79 5.86 15.67 -8.53
C GLN A 79 4.82 16.76 -8.24
N ARG A 80 3.54 16.49 -8.53
CA ARG A 80 2.45 17.41 -8.28
C ARG A 80 2.15 17.58 -6.80
N LEU A 81 2.25 16.52 -6.01
CA LEU A 81 2.11 16.59 -4.55
C LEU A 81 3.18 17.50 -3.95
N ASP A 82 4.44 17.33 -4.35
CA ASP A 82 5.53 18.18 -3.87
C ASP A 82 5.38 19.64 -4.32
N ALA A 83 4.97 19.87 -5.57
CA ALA A 83 4.71 21.22 -6.08
C ALA A 83 3.54 21.92 -5.35
N TYR A 84 2.45 21.18 -5.13
CA TYR A 84 1.28 21.65 -4.39
C TYR A 84 1.62 21.99 -2.94
N SER A 85 2.36 21.11 -2.26
CA SER A 85 2.83 21.30 -0.89
C SER A 85 3.74 22.50 -0.77
N LYS A 86 4.66 22.68 -1.72
CA LYS A 86 5.57 23.83 -1.75
C LYS A 86 4.83 25.15 -1.95
N ALA A 87 3.80 25.17 -2.80
CA ALA A 87 2.98 26.35 -3.03
C ALA A 87 2.13 26.72 -1.81
N ARG A 88 1.66 25.74 -1.02
CA ARG A 88 0.74 25.93 0.11
C ARG A 88 1.44 26.10 1.45
N ALA A 89 2.55 25.38 1.67
CA ALA A 89 3.23 25.28 2.97
C ALA A 89 4.74 25.60 2.91
N GLY A 90 5.27 25.99 1.75
CA GLY A 90 6.65 26.45 1.60
C GLY A 90 7.71 25.34 1.46
N SER A 91 7.36 24.06 1.64
CA SER A 91 8.28 22.93 1.48
C SER A 91 7.64 21.76 0.76
N ILE A 92 8.46 20.80 0.33
CA ILE A 92 7.97 19.53 -0.27
C ILE A 92 7.26 18.69 0.79
N PHE A 93 6.34 17.84 0.34
CA PHE A 93 5.44 17.09 1.22
C PHE A 93 6.14 16.33 2.37
N PRO A 94 7.22 15.54 2.15
CA PRO A 94 7.86 14.77 3.22
C PRO A 94 8.61 15.62 4.27
N GLU A 95 8.85 16.90 3.98
CA GLU A 95 9.52 17.83 4.90
C GLU A 95 8.54 18.61 5.79
N LEU A 96 7.25 18.52 5.50
CA LEU A 96 6.20 19.17 6.28
C LEU A 96 5.93 18.43 7.59
N GLY A 97 5.50 19.16 8.60
CA GLY A 97 4.99 18.57 9.83
C GLY A 97 3.68 17.79 9.60
N ALA A 98 3.40 16.84 10.47
CA ALA A 98 2.24 15.93 10.34
C ALA A 98 0.90 16.69 10.14
N ALA A 99 0.65 17.75 10.90
CA ALA A 99 -0.57 18.56 10.77
C ALA A 99 -0.70 19.24 9.40
N GLN A 100 0.42 19.71 8.83
CA GLN A 100 0.42 20.32 7.50
C GLN A 100 0.21 19.26 6.40
N GLN A 101 0.81 18.06 6.59
CA GLN A 101 0.58 16.93 5.69
C GLN A 101 -0.88 16.51 5.69
N ASP A 102 -1.51 16.43 6.86
CA ASP A 102 -2.94 16.10 7.01
C ASP A 102 -3.83 17.12 6.33
N GLU A 103 -3.54 18.42 6.52
CA GLU A 103 -4.29 19.50 5.88
C GLU A 103 -4.20 19.43 4.35
N ILE A 104 -3.00 19.18 3.80
CA ILE A 104 -2.80 19.03 2.35
C ILE A 104 -3.57 17.83 1.80
N LEU A 105 -3.49 16.68 2.45
CA LEU A 105 -4.20 15.49 2.01
C LEU A 105 -5.72 15.65 2.12
N ALA A 106 -6.22 16.32 3.16
CA ALA A 106 -7.65 16.61 3.31
C ALA A 106 -8.16 17.55 2.20
N GLN A 107 -7.38 18.54 1.79
CA GLN A 107 -7.73 19.42 0.66
C GLN A 107 -7.81 18.63 -0.66
N ILE A 108 -6.87 17.72 -0.90
CA ILE A 108 -6.86 16.87 -2.09
C ILE A 108 -8.03 15.88 -2.09
N ASP A 109 -8.36 15.29 -0.94
CA ASP A 109 -9.48 14.33 -0.80
C ASP A 109 -10.83 15.00 -1.00
N THR A 110 -11.01 16.21 -0.44
CA THR A 110 -12.25 17.00 -0.62
C THR A 110 -12.48 17.35 -2.09
N ALA A 111 -11.43 17.66 -2.84
CA ALA A 111 -11.51 17.91 -4.27
C ALA A 111 -11.98 16.68 -5.06
N SER A 112 -11.69 15.45 -4.60
CA SER A 112 -12.14 14.22 -5.25
C SER A 112 -13.65 14.00 -5.18
N GLY A 113 -14.33 14.51 -4.17
CA GLY A 113 -15.79 14.43 -4.01
C GLY A 113 -16.58 15.34 -4.96
N VAL A 114 -15.95 16.37 -5.52
CA VAL A 114 -16.60 17.36 -6.40
C VAL A 114 -16.47 16.98 -7.89
N SER A 115 -15.52 16.12 -8.24
CA SER A 115 -15.17 15.78 -9.65
C SER A 115 -16.06 14.74 -10.31
N SER A 116 -17.13 14.25 -9.69
CA SER A 116 -18.05 13.25 -10.30
C SER A 116 -19.10 13.83 -11.24
N ALA A 117 -19.11 15.14 -11.48
CA ALA A 117 -20.07 15.82 -12.36
C ALA A 117 -19.37 16.35 -13.62
N GLY A 118 -19.33 15.53 -14.68
CA GLY A 118 -19.13 16.01 -16.05
C GLY A 118 -17.72 15.77 -16.60
N ALA A 119 -17.65 14.87 -17.59
CA ALA A 119 -16.53 14.74 -18.51
C ALA A 119 -16.41 15.99 -19.38
N GLY A 120 -15.51 16.91 -19.01
CA GLY A 120 -15.22 18.12 -19.78
C GLY A 120 -14.18 18.97 -19.09
N ALA A 121 -12.95 18.59 -19.25
CA ALA A 121 -11.72 19.37 -19.25
C ALA A 121 -11.73 20.79 -18.63
N ASP A 122 -11.56 20.88 -17.31
CA ASP A 122 -10.63 21.87 -16.79
C ASP A 122 -9.90 21.25 -15.61
N VAL A 123 -8.57 21.31 -15.72
CA VAL A 123 -7.59 20.54 -14.96
C VAL A 123 -7.55 20.95 -13.48
N TRP A 124 -8.34 21.94 -13.08
CA TRP A 124 -8.32 22.54 -11.74
C TRP A 124 -9.73 22.62 -11.15
N ASP A 125 -9.90 22.13 -9.94
CA ASP A 125 -11.14 22.37 -9.20
C ASP A 125 -11.22 23.82 -8.69
N ALA A 126 -12.35 24.20 -8.07
CA ALA A 126 -12.56 25.53 -7.50
C ALA A 126 -11.53 25.92 -6.42
N ASN A 127 -10.80 24.96 -5.86
CA ASN A 127 -9.74 25.14 -4.86
C ASN A 127 -8.34 25.13 -5.47
N GLY A 128 -8.22 25.01 -6.82
CA GLY A 128 -6.93 24.93 -7.52
C GLY A 128 -6.21 23.59 -7.35
N THR A 129 -6.95 22.51 -7.06
CA THR A 129 -6.41 21.16 -6.98
C THR A 129 -6.48 20.49 -8.34
N ASP A 130 -5.37 19.92 -8.75
CA ASP A 130 -5.20 19.25 -10.03
C ASP A 130 -5.92 17.88 -10.05
N SER A 131 -6.71 17.62 -11.08
CA SER A 131 -7.41 16.34 -11.27
C SER A 131 -6.47 15.12 -11.27
N ILE A 132 -5.21 15.29 -11.72
CA ILE A 132 -4.19 14.24 -11.67
C ILE A 132 -3.78 13.98 -10.22
N LEU A 133 -3.59 15.02 -9.42
CA LEU A 133 -3.23 14.91 -8.02
C LEU A 133 -4.34 14.22 -7.22
N THR A 134 -5.59 14.59 -7.47
CA THR A 134 -6.77 13.97 -6.86
C THR A 134 -6.86 12.48 -7.20
N ARG A 135 -6.70 12.13 -8.47
CA ARG A 135 -6.67 10.73 -8.93
C ARG A 135 -5.50 9.96 -8.33
N PHE A 136 -4.32 10.56 -8.29
CA PHE A 136 -3.14 9.96 -7.67
C PHE A 136 -3.38 9.65 -6.19
N PHE A 137 -3.94 10.62 -5.44
CA PHE A 137 -4.26 10.41 -4.02
C PHE A 137 -5.22 9.22 -3.82
N ALA A 138 -6.29 9.15 -4.61
CA ALA A 138 -7.26 8.06 -4.53
C ALA A 138 -6.61 6.69 -4.79
N ILE A 139 -5.72 6.60 -5.78
CA ILE A 139 -4.96 5.39 -6.09
C ILE A 139 -4.02 5.02 -4.94
N VAL A 140 -3.24 5.97 -4.42
CA VAL A 140 -2.31 5.69 -3.31
C VAL A 140 -3.07 5.26 -2.06
N ARG A 141 -4.22 5.87 -1.75
CA ARG A 141 -5.07 5.48 -0.62
C ARG A 141 -5.53 4.03 -0.73
N GLU A 142 -6.05 3.64 -1.89
CA GLU A 142 -6.47 2.26 -2.14
C GLU A 142 -5.30 1.29 -2.03
N HIS A 143 -4.19 1.59 -2.68
CA HIS A 143 -3.01 0.72 -2.65
C HIS A 143 -2.35 0.68 -1.27
N ALA A 144 -2.43 1.74 -0.46
CA ALA A 144 -1.96 1.72 0.92
C ALA A 144 -2.76 0.72 1.78
N ILE A 145 -4.08 0.69 1.60
CA ILE A 145 -4.95 -0.31 2.26
C ILE A 145 -4.57 -1.71 1.80
N GLN A 146 -4.38 -1.92 0.50
CA GLN A 146 -3.94 -3.20 -0.03
C GLN A 146 -2.60 -3.63 0.58
N GLY A 147 -1.60 -2.73 0.62
CA GLY A 147 -0.30 -3.00 1.21
C GLY A 147 -0.33 -3.27 2.71
N MET A 148 -1.27 -2.64 3.43
CA MET A 148 -1.45 -2.86 4.87
C MET A 148 -2.01 -4.25 5.18
N PHE A 149 -2.91 -4.78 4.32
CA PHE A 149 -3.68 -5.99 4.61
C PHE A 149 -3.44 -7.15 3.63
N CYS A 150 -2.52 -7.02 2.67
CA CYS A 150 -2.16 -8.12 1.78
C CYS A 150 -1.46 -9.27 2.53
N ASP A 151 -1.32 -10.41 1.86
CA ASP A 151 -0.39 -11.44 2.33
C ASP A 151 1.06 -10.90 2.26
N PRO A 152 1.89 -11.14 3.30
CA PRO A 152 3.28 -10.67 3.32
C PRO A 152 4.13 -11.06 2.11
N ILE A 153 3.74 -12.08 1.37
CA ILE A 153 4.43 -12.52 0.14
C ILE A 153 4.50 -11.41 -0.92
N TYR A 154 3.60 -10.42 -0.85
CA TYR A 154 3.55 -9.27 -1.76
C TYR A 154 4.40 -8.07 -1.31
N GLY A 155 5.09 -8.18 -0.18
CA GLY A 155 6.03 -7.18 0.33
C GLY A 155 5.44 -6.17 1.33
N GLY A 156 4.12 -6.17 1.53
CA GLY A 156 3.42 -5.41 2.58
C GLY A 156 3.10 -6.25 3.81
N ASN A 157 2.27 -5.71 4.70
CA ASN A 157 1.79 -6.40 5.90
C ASN A 157 2.90 -7.15 6.67
N ARG A 158 4.07 -6.53 6.74
CA ARG A 158 5.25 -7.11 7.40
C ARG A 158 4.88 -7.52 8.82
N ASP A 159 5.37 -8.70 9.23
CA ASP A 159 5.10 -9.28 10.56
C ASP A 159 3.60 -9.40 10.88
N PHE A 160 2.78 -9.49 9.84
CA PHE A 160 1.30 -9.53 9.96
C PHE A 160 0.71 -8.30 10.65
N THR A 161 1.36 -7.14 10.53
CA THR A 161 0.99 -5.89 11.22
C THR A 161 -0.48 -5.53 11.01
N GLY A 162 -0.94 -5.51 9.76
CA GLY A 162 -2.33 -5.21 9.44
C GLY A 162 -3.30 -6.31 9.88
N TRP A 163 -2.93 -7.58 9.71
CA TRP A 163 -3.78 -8.69 10.14
C TRP A 163 -3.94 -8.75 11.66
N LYS A 164 -2.86 -8.49 12.41
CA LYS A 164 -2.93 -8.37 13.87
C LYS A 164 -3.80 -7.21 14.33
N LEU A 165 -3.80 -6.10 13.58
CA LEU A 165 -4.63 -4.93 13.89
C LEU A 165 -6.12 -5.26 13.85
N ILE A 166 -6.55 -6.07 12.86
CA ILE A 166 -7.96 -6.41 12.65
C ILE A 166 -8.35 -7.80 13.19
N GLY A 167 -7.42 -8.52 13.85
CA GLY A 167 -7.67 -9.88 14.36
C GLY A 167 -7.89 -10.92 13.25
N PHE A 168 -7.32 -10.72 12.06
CA PHE A 168 -7.45 -11.66 10.96
C PHE A 168 -6.39 -12.78 11.05
N PRO A 169 -6.80 -14.08 11.06
CA PRO A 169 -5.87 -15.19 11.24
C PRO A 169 -5.06 -15.55 9.98
N GLY A 170 -5.16 -14.75 8.93
CA GLY A 170 -4.42 -14.99 7.69
C GLY A 170 -5.00 -16.10 6.83
N ALA A 171 -4.14 -16.75 6.07
CA ALA A 171 -4.52 -17.84 5.19
C ALA A 171 -4.76 -19.12 6.00
N GLN A 172 -5.97 -19.66 5.93
CA GLN A 172 -6.36 -20.91 6.59
C GLN A 172 -6.93 -21.86 5.53
N TRP A 173 -6.66 -23.18 5.67
CA TRP A 173 -7.25 -24.17 4.78
C TRP A 173 -8.74 -24.35 5.01
N GLU A 174 -9.12 -24.40 6.29
CA GLU A 174 -10.49 -24.63 6.73
C GLU A 174 -10.68 -24.06 8.13
N TYR A 175 -11.91 -23.80 8.49
CA TYR A 175 -12.31 -23.46 9.85
C TYR A 175 -13.18 -24.55 10.44
N THR A 176 -13.01 -24.85 11.72
CA THR A 176 -13.88 -25.78 12.43
C THR A 176 -15.25 -25.16 12.67
N GLU A 177 -16.27 -26.00 12.97
CA GLU A 177 -17.61 -25.50 13.31
C GLU A 177 -17.59 -24.51 14.50
N GLU A 178 -16.71 -24.76 15.49
CA GLU A 178 -16.53 -23.88 16.63
C GLU A 178 -15.96 -22.52 16.22
N GLN A 179 -14.94 -22.51 15.37
CA GLN A 179 -14.31 -21.29 14.86
C GLN A 179 -15.24 -20.45 13.96
N MET A 180 -16.26 -21.05 13.38
CA MET A 180 -17.26 -20.36 12.56
C MET A 180 -18.44 -19.82 13.37
N ARG A 181 -18.50 -20.07 14.69
CA ARG A 181 -19.59 -19.57 15.53
C ARG A 181 -19.50 -18.06 15.73
N PRO A 182 -20.61 -17.33 15.73
CA PRO A 182 -20.63 -15.92 16.09
C PRO A 182 -19.99 -15.68 17.45
N GLY A 183 -19.07 -14.71 17.54
CA GLY A 183 -18.37 -14.36 18.78
C GLY A 183 -17.13 -15.21 19.08
N PHE A 184 -16.72 -16.11 18.19
CA PHE A 184 -15.44 -16.79 18.34
C PHE A 184 -14.29 -15.80 18.23
N ASP A 185 -13.31 -15.89 19.14
CA ASP A 185 -12.12 -15.05 19.12
C ASP A 185 -11.09 -15.59 18.12
N ALA A 186 -11.09 -15.02 16.91
CA ALA A 186 -10.16 -15.42 15.85
C ALA A 186 -8.69 -15.13 16.17
N THR A 187 -8.37 -14.31 17.16
CA THR A 187 -6.98 -14.03 17.60
C THR A 187 -6.32 -15.25 18.24
N THR A 188 -7.10 -16.25 18.64
CA THR A 188 -6.60 -17.54 19.16
C THR A 188 -6.11 -18.48 18.06
N ILE A 189 -6.44 -18.21 16.79
CA ILE A 189 -5.96 -18.98 15.65
C ILE A 189 -4.56 -18.48 15.28
N PRO A 190 -3.56 -19.36 15.07
CA PRO A 190 -2.24 -18.94 14.60
C PRO A 190 -2.35 -18.25 13.24
N ILE A 191 -1.72 -17.08 13.13
CA ILE A 191 -1.68 -16.35 11.85
C ILE A 191 -0.76 -17.08 10.88
N LEU A 192 -1.27 -17.43 9.70
CA LEU A 192 -0.53 -18.10 8.64
C LEU A 192 -0.54 -17.25 7.37
N SER A 193 0.62 -17.13 6.72
CA SER A 193 0.74 -16.61 5.36
C SER A 193 0.52 -17.71 4.31
N LEU A 194 0.35 -17.34 3.05
CA LEU A 194 0.36 -18.29 1.93
C LEU A 194 1.67 -19.09 1.88
N ALA A 195 2.79 -18.46 2.21
CA ALA A 195 4.08 -19.14 2.28
C ALA A 195 4.13 -20.22 3.39
N ASP A 196 3.49 -19.97 4.54
CA ASP A 196 3.39 -20.96 5.62
C ASP A 196 2.52 -22.14 5.20
N LEU A 197 1.38 -21.88 4.57
CA LEU A 197 0.53 -22.95 4.03
C LEU A 197 1.24 -23.81 3.00
N GLN A 198 2.04 -23.21 2.12
CA GLN A 198 2.82 -23.94 1.13
C GLN A 198 3.86 -24.84 1.80
N ARG A 199 4.53 -24.36 2.86
CA ARG A 199 5.49 -25.17 3.63
C ARG A 199 4.83 -26.34 4.35
N LEU A 200 3.63 -26.12 4.91
CA LEU A 200 2.87 -27.19 5.59
C LEU A 200 2.41 -28.27 4.63
N LYS A 201 2.20 -27.94 3.34
CA LYS A 201 1.78 -28.88 2.29
C LYS A 201 2.94 -29.62 1.64
N ALA A 202 4.17 -29.12 1.77
CA ALA A 202 5.34 -29.77 1.18
C ALA A 202 5.55 -31.16 1.82
N PRO A 203 5.73 -32.23 1.04
CA PRO A 203 6.05 -33.54 1.60
C PRO A 203 7.35 -33.44 2.40
N ARG A 204 7.34 -33.96 3.63
CA ARG A 204 8.56 -34.10 4.41
C ARG A 204 9.42 -35.15 3.69
N HIS A 205 10.54 -34.75 3.14
CA HIS A 205 11.57 -35.63 2.71
C HIS A 205 12.34 -36.07 3.96
N ASP A 206 11.98 -37.26 4.49
CA ASP A 206 12.79 -37.98 5.47
C ASP A 206 14.00 -38.59 4.77
#